data_70d03f90f0f55ee72486162e39c76ac2
#
_entry.id   70d03f90f0f55ee72486162e39c76ac2
#
_cell.length_a   1.000
_cell.length_b   1.000
_cell.length_c   1.000
_cell.angle_alpha   90.00
_cell.angle_beta   90.00
_cell.angle_gamma   90.00
#
_symmetry.space_group_name_H-M   'P 1'
#
loop_
_entity.id
_entity.type
_entity.pdbx_description
1 polymer ?
#
loop_
_entity_poly.entity_id
_entity_poly.type
_entity_poly.pdbx_seq_one_letter_code
_entity_poly.pdbx_strand_id
1 'polypeptide(L)'
;MKPEPESVAELIAARTGALRALEAELLETRKALVHLDLDAINRHNAQQEMQLEEIHRLDQWLMAQGTLRHGPAGSQVLGLEEMAAGLDSVSRERLRVLLEEHEVTRRRVQMLSDVQADLIRRSRRHLDILYNLVTNSMGIYGDPKSKASSFRAAERGF
;
A
#
# COMPACT_ATOMS: atom_id res chain seq x y z
N MET A 1 27.20 0.27 0.08
CA MET A 1 26.84 1.48 -0.68
C MET A 1 26.44 1.01 -2.10
N LYS A 2 25.17 1.13 -2.47
CA LYS A 2 24.78 0.83 -3.85
C LYS A 2 25.40 1.89 -4.77
N PRO A 3 25.98 1.52 -5.92
CA PRO A 3 26.51 2.50 -6.86
C PRO A 3 25.39 3.44 -7.30
N GLU A 4 25.72 4.71 -7.45
CA GLU A 4 24.78 5.67 -8.03
C GLU A 4 24.55 5.32 -9.50
N PRO A 5 23.29 5.29 -9.97
CA PRO A 5 23.01 4.98 -11.38
C PRO A 5 23.54 6.11 -12.26
N GLU A 6 24.33 5.72 -13.28
CA GLU A 6 25.03 6.67 -14.16
C GLU A 6 24.11 7.21 -15.29
N SER A 7 22.96 6.57 -15.51
CA SER A 7 22.05 6.95 -16.59
C SER A 7 20.56 6.92 -16.16
N VAL A 8 19.74 7.71 -16.86
CA VAL A 8 18.29 7.71 -16.68
C VAL A 8 17.67 6.32 -16.94
N ALA A 9 18.20 5.57 -17.91
CA ALA A 9 17.74 4.23 -18.21
C ALA A 9 17.98 3.27 -17.02
N GLU A 10 19.13 3.39 -16.36
CA GLU A 10 19.46 2.62 -15.16
C GLU A 10 18.55 2.99 -13.97
N LEU A 11 18.23 4.28 -13.82
CA LEU A 11 17.26 4.74 -12.83
C LEU A 11 15.87 4.14 -13.05
N ILE A 12 15.40 4.14 -14.29
CA ILE A 12 14.10 3.55 -14.65
C ILE A 12 14.13 2.03 -14.43
N ALA A 13 15.21 1.36 -14.80
CA ALA A 13 15.36 -0.08 -14.57
C ALA A 13 15.40 -0.42 -13.07
N ALA A 14 16.15 0.35 -12.26
CA ALA A 14 16.21 0.19 -10.81
C ALA A 14 14.83 0.43 -10.16
N ARG A 15 14.12 1.48 -10.58
CA ARG A 15 12.77 1.75 -10.12
C ARG A 15 11.77 0.64 -10.47
N THR A 16 11.86 0.11 -11.67
CA THR A 16 11.05 -1.04 -12.10
C THR A 16 11.34 -2.27 -11.26
N GLY A 17 12.61 -2.51 -10.93
CA GLY A 17 13.03 -3.57 -10.02
C GLY A 17 12.45 -3.42 -8.62
N ALA A 18 12.47 -2.21 -8.05
CA ALA A 18 11.86 -1.92 -6.75
C ALA A 18 10.33 -2.07 -6.77
N LEU A 19 9.67 -1.65 -7.85
CA LEU A 19 8.22 -1.86 -8.04
C LEU A 19 7.87 -3.35 -8.13
N ARG A 20 8.68 -4.19 -8.77
CA ARG A 20 8.48 -5.64 -8.81
C ARG A 20 8.66 -6.29 -7.44
N ALA A 21 9.65 -5.83 -6.68
CA ALA A 21 9.83 -6.30 -5.31
C ALA A 21 8.61 -5.93 -4.44
N LEU A 22 8.11 -4.71 -4.58
CA LEU A 22 6.88 -4.28 -3.90
C LEU A 22 5.66 -5.09 -4.35
N GLU A 23 5.51 -5.41 -5.64
CA GLU A 23 4.46 -6.29 -6.17
C GLU A 23 4.48 -7.66 -5.48
N ALA A 24 5.65 -8.26 -5.34
CA ALA A 24 5.81 -9.55 -4.67
C ALA A 24 5.40 -9.49 -3.20
N GLU A 25 5.83 -8.45 -2.47
CA GLU A 25 5.47 -8.26 -1.06
C GLU A 25 3.97 -8.01 -0.86
N LEU A 26 3.33 -7.27 -1.76
CA LEU A 26 1.87 -7.06 -1.74
C LEU A 26 1.10 -8.37 -1.91
N LEU A 27 1.57 -9.26 -2.81
CA LEU A 27 0.96 -10.57 -3.02
C LEU A 27 1.11 -11.48 -1.79
N GLU A 28 2.28 -11.49 -1.15
CA GLU A 28 2.52 -12.27 0.08
C GLU A 28 1.71 -11.72 1.27
N THR A 29 1.64 -10.40 1.43
CA THR A 29 0.78 -9.77 2.44
C THR A 29 -0.70 -10.16 2.24
N ARG A 30 -1.16 -10.19 1.00
CA ARG A 30 -2.53 -10.63 0.70
C ARG A 30 -2.78 -12.07 1.15
N LYS A 31 -1.84 -12.99 0.90
CA LYS A 31 -1.92 -14.37 1.38
C LYS A 31 -1.97 -14.43 2.90
N ALA A 32 -1.08 -13.70 3.56
CA ALA A 32 -1.02 -13.62 5.01
C ALA A 32 -2.33 -13.05 5.62
N LEU A 33 -2.93 -12.04 4.99
CA LEU A 33 -4.23 -11.49 5.39
C LEU A 33 -5.36 -12.52 5.29
N VAL A 34 -5.39 -13.34 4.23
CA VAL A 34 -6.40 -14.40 4.06
C VAL A 34 -6.26 -15.46 5.15
N HIS A 35 -5.03 -15.78 5.58
CA HIS A 35 -4.76 -16.76 6.62
C HIS A 35 -4.72 -16.18 8.05
N LEU A 36 -4.89 -14.86 8.20
CA LEU A 36 -4.78 -14.12 9.47
C LEU A 36 -3.44 -14.34 10.18
N ASP A 37 -2.37 -14.52 9.40
CA ASP A 37 -1.00 -14.65 9.92
C ASP A 37 -0.40 -13.27 10.20
N LEU A 38 -0.54 -12.82 11.46
CA LEU A 38 -0.11 -11.50 11.90
C LEU A 38 1.41 -11.31 11.80
N ASP A 39 2.19 -12.37 12.07
CA ASP A 39 3.66 -12.28 11.99
C ASP A 39 4.12 -12.14 10.55
N ALA A 40 3.51 -12.88 9.62
CA ALA A 40 3.76 -12.72 8.20
C ALA A 40 3.33 -11.33 7.70
N ILE A 41 2.15 -10.83 8.10
CA ILE A 41 1.68 -9.49 7.74
C ILE A 41 2.69 -8.42 8.17
N ASN A 42 3.17 -8.47 9.42
CA ASN A 42 4.12 -7.50 9.94
C ASN A 42 5.46 -7.55 9.20
N ARG A 43 5.97 -8.75 8.91
CA ARG A 43 7.22 -8.91 8.14
C ARG A 43 7.09 -8.34 6.73
N HIS A 44 6.03 -8.67 6.01
CA HIS A 44 5.82 -8.18 4.65
C HIS A 44 5.54 -6.68 4.60
N ASN A 45 4.85 -6.11 5.59
CA ASN A 45 4.68 -4.67 5.71
C ASN A 45 6.02 -3.95 5.88
N ALA A 46 6.92 -4.46 6.73
CA ALA A 46 8.25 -3.89 6.88
C ALA A 46 9.06 -3.95 5.58
N GLN A 47 8.95 -5.03 4.80
CA GLN A 47 9.57 -5.13 3.49
C GLN A 47 8.96 -4.15 2.47
N GLN A 48 7.64 -3.96 2.49
CA GLN A 48 6.97 -2.94 1.65
C GLN A 48 7.49 -1.53 1.97
N GLU A 49 7.64 -1.18 3.24
CA GLU A 49 8.18 0.12 3.65
C GLU A 49 9.59 0.34 3.07
N MET A 50 10.47 -0.66 3.16
CA MET A 50 11.81 -0.61 2.57
C MET A 50 11.76 -0.39 1.04
N GLN A 51 10.86 -1.06 0.33
CA GLN A 51 10.72 -0.87 -1.12
C GLN A 51 10.16 0.51 -1.46
N LEU A 52 9.23 1.04 -0.67
CA LEU A 52 8.69 2.39 -0.85
C LEU A 52 9.76 3.46 -0.61
N GLU A 53 10.61 3.30 0.39
CA GLU A 53 11.76 4.20 0.62
C GLU A 53 12.73 4.19 -0.57
N GLU A 54 13.04 3.00 -1.11
CA GLU A 54 13.90 2.89 -2.30
C GLU A 54 13.26 3.53 -3.54
N ILE A 55 11.97 3.31 -3.77
CA ILE A 55 11.22 3.97 -4.86
C ILE A 55 11.26 5.48 -4.67
N HIS A 56 11.02 5.98 -3.47
CA HIS A 56 11.05 7.41 -3.18
C HIS A 56 12.43 8.04 -3.45
N ARG A 57 13.50 7.35 -3.08
CA ARG A 57 14.89 7.78 -3.38
C ARG A 57 15.14 7.84 -4.88
N LEU A 58 14.70 6.82 -5.63
CA LEU A 58 14.83 6.79 -7.09
C LEU A 58 13.98 7.87 -7.76
N ASP A 59 12.78 8.16 -7.22
CA ASP A 59 11.91 9.23 -7.69
C ASP A 59 12.58 10.61 -7.53
N GLN A 60 13.26 10.87 -6.41
CA GLN A 60 14.00 12.11 -6.21
C GLN A 60 15.12 12.28 -7.26
N TRP A 61 15.83 11.22 -7.61
CA TRP A 61 16.85 11.28 -8.65
C TRP A 61 16.26 11.50 -10.04
N LEU A 62 15.19 10.80 -10.40
CA LEU A 62 14.49 11.00 -11.65
C LEU A 62 13.92 12.42 -11.78
N MET A 63 13.41 12.98 -10.68
CA MET A 63 12.94 14.37 -10.63
C MET A 63 14.10 15.36 -10.83
N ALA A 64 15.24 15.13 -10.20
CA ALA A 64 16.43 15.95 -10.38
C ALA A 64 16.96 15.93 -11.83
N GLN A 65 16.77 14.80 -12.54
CA GLN A 65 17.07 14.67 -13.96
C GLN A 65 15.96 15.23 -14.87
N GLY A 66 14.86 15.75 -14.31
CA GLY A 66 13.71 16.26 -15.08
C GLY A 66 12.88 15.20 -15.80
N THR A 67 13.08 13.93 -15.46
CA THR A 67 12.44 12.77 -16.13
C THR A 67 11.22 12.22 -15.39
N LEU A 68 10.91 12.75 -14.22
CA LEU A 68 9.72 12.40 -13.44
C LEU A 68 8.89 13.66 -13.17
N ARG A 69 7.59 13.57 -13.37
CA ARG A 69 6.63 14.63 -13.02
C ARG A 69 5.61 14.13 -12.01
N HIS A 70 5.24 14.98 -11.07
CA HIS A 70 4.10 14.74 -10.19
C HIS A 70 2.82 15.21 -10.86
N GLY A 71 1.82 14.32 -10.92
CA GLY A 71 0.50 14.61 -11.43
C GLY A 71 -0.58 14.12 -10.46
N PRO A 72 -1.88 14.39 -10.74
CA PRO A 72 -2.98 13.95 -9.90
C PRO A 72 -3.10 12.43 -9.76
N ALA A 73 -2.50 11.66 -10.69
CA ALA A 73 -2.42 10.19 -10.65
C ALA A 73 -1.11 9.66 -10.02
N GLY A 74 -0.34 10.50 -9.33
CA GLY A 74 0.96 10.16 -8.75
C GLY A 74 2.16 10.50 -9.62
N SER A 75 3.33 9.96 -9.29
CA SER A 75 4.58 10.21 -10.01
C SER A 75 4.62 9.43 -11.33
N GLN A 76 4.78 10.14 -12.43
CA GLN A 76 4.82 9.58 -13.77
C GLN A 76 6.15 9.90 -14.46
N VAL A 77 6.81 8.87 -15.01
CA VAL A 77 7.99 9.03 -15.85
C VAL A 77 7.59 9.65 -17.20
N LEU A 78 8.43 10.52 -17.74
CA LEU A 78 8.20 11.14 -19.06
C LEU A 78 8.11 10.08 -20.17
N GLY A 79 7.37 10.40 -21.23
CA GLY A 79 7.21 9.53 -22.36
C GLY A 79 8.48 9.37 -23.20
N LEU A 80 8.49 8.35 -24.05
CA LEU A 80 9.63 8.04 -24.92
C LEU A 80 10.04 9.23 -25.80
N GLU A 81 9.07 9.95 -26.37
CA GLU A 81 9.35 11.08 -27.27
C GLU A 81 10.10 12.21 -26.57
N GLU A 82 9.76 12.49 -25.31
CA GLU A 82 10.41 13.53 -24.50
C GLU A 82 11.83 13.11 -24.09
N MET A 83 12.07 11.81 -23.85
CA MET A 83 13.33 11.27 -23.39
C MET A 83 14.28 10.83 -24.48
N ALA A 84 13.77 10.47 -25.68
CA ALA A 84 14.54 9.88 -26.76
C ALA A 84 15.19 10.92 -27.69
N ALA A 85 15.06 12.22 -27.40
CA ALA A 85 15.70 13.26 -28.19
C ALA A 85 17.23 13.07 -28.20
N GLY A 86 17.81 12.81 -29.38
CA GLY A 86 19.25 12.61 -29.54
C GLY A 86 19.76 11.17 -29.36
N LEU A 87 18.90 10.19 -29.05
CA LEU A 87 19.27 8.79 -28.96
C LEU A 87 19.31 8.12 -30.35
N ASP A 88 20.24 7.17 -30.50
CA ASP A 88 20.27 6.28 -31.64
C ASP A 88 19.07 5.31 -31.63
N SER A 89 18.87 4.59 -32.75
CA SER A 89 17.73 3.68 -32.90
C SER A 89 17.73 2.52 -31.90
N VAL A 90 18.91 2.00 -31.55
CA VAL A 90 19.06 0.86 -30.62
C VAL A 90 18.78 1.31 -29.20
N SER A 91 19.33 2.43 -28.77
CA SER A 91 19.11 3.01 -27.44
C SER A 91 17.66 3.43 -27.27
N ARG A 92 17.03 3.99 -28.30
CA ARG A 92 15.60 4.34 -28.30
C ARG A 92 14.73 3.11 -28.13
N GLU A 93 15.00 2.02 -28.81
CA GLU A 93 14.23 0.78 -28.68
C GLU A 93 14.39 0.16 -27.27
N ARG A 94 15.60 0.17 -26.72
CA ARG A 94 15.82 -0.28 -25.32
C ARG A 94 15.04 0.56 -24.32
N LEU A 95 15.07 1.87 -24.48
CA LEU A 95 14.31 2.79 -23.61
C LEU A 95 12.80 2.56 -23.74
N ARG A 96 12.30 2.32 -24.96
CA ARG A 96 10.87 1.99 -25.20
C ARG A 96 10.45 0.75 -24.41
N VAL A 97 11.22 -0.34 -24.49
CA VAL A 97 10.93 -1.58 -23.77
C VAL A 97 10.94 -1.35 -22.25
N LEU A 98 11.93 -0.62 -21.73
CA LEU A 98 12.01 -0.30 -20.31
C LEU A 98 10.81 0.52 -19.82
N LEU A 99 10.36 1.50 -20.60
CA LEU A 99 9.21 2.33 -20.25
C LEU A 99 7.90 1.54 -20.28
N GLU A 100 7.71 0.66 -21.26
CA GLU A 100 6.54 -0.23 -21.32
C GLU A 100 6.50 -1.17 -20.12
N GLU A 101 7.62 -1.80 -19.80
CA GLU A 101 7.75 -2.69 -18.65
C GLU A 101 7.50 -1.96 -17.31
N HIS A 102 8.08 -0.78 -17.17
CA HIS A 102 7.86 0.09 -16.04
C HIS A 102 6.37 0.41 -15.84
N GLU A 103 5.69 0.85 -16.91
CA GLU A 103 4.28 1.23 -16.84
C GLU A 103 3.36 0.04 -16.51
N VAL A 104 3.63 -1.13 -17.10
CA VAL A 104 2.90 -2.37 -16.76
C VAL A 104 3.07 -2.73 -15.30
N THR A 105 4.30 -2.68 -14.78
CA THR A 105 4.60 -2.99 -13.38
C THR A 105 3.94 -1.98 -12.43
N ARG A 106 4.03 -0.69 -12.75
CA ARG A 106 3.40 0.38 -11.97
C ARG A 106 1.89 0.18 -11.83
N ARG A 107 1.20 -0.14 -12.94
CA ARG A 107 -0.25 -0.41 -12.93
C ARG A 107 -0.60 -1.62 -12.08
N ARG A 108 0.19 -2.68 -12.13
CA ARG A 108 -0.03 -3.87 -11.28
C ARG A 108 0.12 -3.55 -9.80
N VAL A 109 1.17 -2.83 -9.43
CA VAL A 109 1.38 -2.38 -8.04
C VAL A 109 0.21 -1.53 -7.57
N GLN A 110 -0.25 -0.57 -8.38
CA GLN A 110 -1.39 0.27 -8.05
C GLN A 110 -2.65 -0.58 -7.80
N MET A 111 -2.97 -1.48 -8.71
CA MET A 111 -4.14 -2.37 -8.57
C MET A 111 -4.05 -3.24 -7.29
N LEU A 112 -2.89 -3.81 -6.99
CA LEU A 112 -2.70 -4.62 -5.79
C LEU A 112 -2.80 -3.78 -4.52
N SER A 113 -2.27 -2.57 -4.51
CA SER A 113 -2.39 -1.63 -3.39
C SER A 113 -3.85 -1.26 -3.12
N ASP A 114 -4.62 -0.99 -4.16
CA ASP A 114 -6.05 -0.67 -4.04
C ASP A 114 -6.84 -1.87 -3.47
N VAL A 115 -6.56 -3.09 -3.95
CA VAL A 115 -7.17 -4.31 -3.42
C VAL A 115 -6.79 -4.54 -1.95
N GLN A 116 -5.53 -4.35 -1.58
CA GLN A 116 -5.07 -4.49 -0.19
C GLN A 116 -5.74 -3.47 0.72
N ALA A 117 -5.82 -2.21 0.31
CA ALA A 117 -6.50 -1.16 1.06
C ALA A 117 -7.99 -1.48 1.27
N ASP A 118 -8.64 -2.08 0.27
CA ASP A 118 -10.04 -2.50 0.36
C ASP A 118 -10.24 -3.67 1.33
N LEU A 119 -9.34 -4.67 1.30
CA LEU A 119 -9.35 -5.79 2.25
C LEU A 119 -9.17 -5.30 3.68
N ILE A 120 -8.23 -4.40 3.94
CA ILE A 120 -7.99 -3.83 5.27
C ILE A 120 -9.22 -3.05 5.76
N ARG A 121 -9.82 -2.23 4.91
CA ARG A 121 -11.05 -1.48 5.25
C ARG A 121 -12.21 -2.40 5.62
N ARG A 122 -12.41 -3.50 4.87
CA ARG A 122 -13.46 -4.51 5.17
C ARG A 122 -13.17 -5.24 6.47
N SER A 123 -11.93 -5.66 6.69
CA SER A 123 -11.52 -6.35 7.92
C SER A 123 -11.73 -5.46 9.16
N ARG A 124 -11.37 -4.18 9.10
CA ARG A 124 -11.63 -3.21 10.17
C ARG A 124 -13.13 -3.12 10.48
N ARG A 125 -13.97 -2.98 9.47
CA ARG A 125 -15.42 -2.89 9.64
C ARG A 125 -15.99 -4.14 10.31
N HIS A 126 -15.53 -5.33 9.94
CA HIS A 126 -15.95 -6.57 10.59
C HIS A 126 -15.51 -6.64 12.06
N LEU A 127 -14.28 -6.21 12.38
CA LEU A 127 -13.79 -6.13 13.76
C LEU A 127 -14.62 -5.14 14.59
N ASP A 128 -14.98 -3.98 14.05
CA ASP A 128 -15.81 -3.00 14.73
C ASP A 128 -17.22 -3.57 15.04
N ILE A 129 -17.81 -4.32 14.09
CA ILE A 129 -19.10 -5.00 14.29
C ILE A 129 -18.98 -6.04 15.41
N LEU A 130 -17.94 -6.90 15.36
CA LEU A 130 -17.72 -7.91 16.39
C LEU A 130 -17.47 -7.29 17.77
N TYR A 131 -16.66 -6.23 17.84
CA TYR A 131 -16.41 -5.50 19.07
C TYR A 131 -17.71 -4.93 19.65
N ASN A 132 -18.54 -4.30 18.83
CA ASN A 132 -19.84 -3.76 19.26
C ASN A 132 -20.81 -4.85 19.72
N LEU A 133 -20.82 -6.02 19.04
CA LEU A 133 -21.64 -7.16 19.48
C LEU A 133 -21.18 -7.69 20.83
N VAL A 134 -19.87 -7.85 21.04
CA VAL A 134 -19.30 -8.34 22.31
C VAL A 134 -19.56 -7.34 23.44
N THR A 135 -19.31 -6.06 23.23
CA THR A 135 -19.52 -5.02 24.25
C THR A 135 -21.00 -4.86 24.60
N ASN A 136 -21.89 -4.92 23.60
CA ASN A 136 -23.34 -4.87 23.85
C ASN A 136 -23.84 -6.13 24.57
N SER A 137 -23.32 -7.32 24.24
CA SER A 137 -23.68 -8.56 24.94
C SER A 137 -23.16 -8.58 26.37
N MET A 138 -21.95 -8.05 26.63
CA MET A 138 -21.42 -7.89 28.00
C MET A 138 -22.22 -6.86 28.82
N GLY A 139 -22.75 -5.81 28.18
CA GLY A 139 -23.62 -4.83 28.81
C GLY A 139 -24.98 -5.40 29.26
N ILE A 140 -25.45 -6.46 28.58
CA ILE A 140 -26.70 -7.16 28.97
C ILE A 140 -26.48 -8.09 30.17
N TYR A 141 -25.25 -8.59 30.38
CA TYR A 141 -24.89 -9.42 31.53
C TYR A 141 -24.30 -8.62 32.70
N GLY A 142 -24.19 -7.29 32.56
CA GLY A 142 -23.73 -6.39 33.63
C GLY A 142 -24.77 -6.19 34.71
N ASP A 143 -24.51 -6.83 35.84
CA ASP A 143 -25.00 -6.59 37.21
C ASP A 143 -26.51 -6.68 37.46
N PRO A 144 -27.03 -7.84 37.94
CA PRO A 144 -28.38 -7.97 38.44
C PRO A 144 -28.68 -7.07 39.63
N LYS A 145 -27.68 -6.45 40.26
CA LYS A 145 -27.85 -5.53 41.40
C LYS A 145 -28.34 -4.14 41.00
N SER A 146 -28.16 -3.70 39.78
CA SER A 146 -28.61 -2.40 39.28
C SER A 146 -30.14 -2.35 39.07
N LYS A 147 -30.80 -3.47 38.83
CA LYS A 147 -32.26 -3.53 38.65
C LYS A 147 -33.03 -3.55 39.97
N ALA A 148 -32.41 -3.88 41.11
CA ALA A 148 -33.09 -3.92 42.41
C ALA A 148 -33.25 -2.53 43.04
N SER A 149 -32.49 -1.52 42.64
CA SER A 149 -32.59 -0.17 43.20
C SER A 149 -33.72 0.66 42.57
N SER A 150 -34.09 0.38 41.30
CA SER A 150 -35.18 1.10 40.64
C SER A 150 -36.59 0.63 41.06
N PHE A 151 -36.71 -0.61 41.52
CA PHE A 151 -38.00 -1.13 42.03
C PHE A 151 -38.34 -0.63 43.45
N ARG A 152 -37.34 -0.33 44.30
CA ARG A 152 -37.58 0.21 45.66
C ARG A 152 -37.95 1.70 45.72
N ALA A 153 -37.70 2.44 44.64
CA ALA A 153 -38.08 3.86 44.56
C ALA A 153 -39.57 4.05 44.17
N ALA A 154 -40.19 3.05 43.54
CA ALA A 154 -41.60 3.12 43.11
C ALA A 154 -42.61 2.76 44.25
N GLU A 155 -42.17 2.10 45.33
CA GLU A 155 -43.08 1.71 46.45
C GLU A 155 -43.20 2.72 47.60
N ARG A 156 -42.52 3.88 47.51
CA ARG A 156 -42.59 4.94 48.57
C ARG A 156 -43.33 6.22 48.14
N GLY A 157 -44.23 6.09 47.21
CA GLY A 157 -45.03 7.22 46.73
C GLY A 157 -46.54 6.97 46.84
N PHE A 158 -47.04 6.73 48.09
CA PHE A 158 -48.43 6.93 48.48
C PHE A 158 -48.46 7.43 49.87
#